data_15856447d6e52bf0d947346ef8d1e290
#
_entry.id   15856447d6e52bf0d947346ef8d1e290
#
_cell.length_a   1.000
_cell.length_b   1.000
_cell.length_c   1.000
_cell.angle_alpha   90.00
_cell.angle_beta   90.00
_cell.angle_gamma   90.00
#
_symmetry.space_group_name_H-M   'P 1'
#
loop_
_entity.id
_entity.type
_entity.pdbx_description
1 polymer ?
#
loop_
_entity_poly.entity_id
_entity_poly.type
_entity_poly.pdbx_seq_one_letter_code
_entity_poly.pdbx_strand_id
1 'polypeptide(L)'
;MSRSVTMALVGWLWADLLLGLFAIFLAANTASAAIAAPQKQGIDPQVVQISIPINGAALLGSDATAADREQQRIANAVMDQLRSQKGERRVAVALAFASHESPTEGDKIAKAATAKLTIGAFAGTVMKTYHELSAGDTGKTLSLELYLYL
;
A
#
# COMPACT_ATOMS: atom_id res chain seq x y z
N MET A 1 -43.17 31.24 -46.97
CA MET A 1 -42.86 31.03 -45.54
C MET A 1 -42.26 32.29 -45.01
N SER A 2 -42.81 32.87 -43.94
CA SER A 2 -42.35 34.16 -43.43
C SER A 2 -41.04 34.00 -42.67
N ARG A 3 -40.13 34.98 -42.78
CA ARG A 3 -38.81 35.02 -42.10
C ARG A 3 -38.91 34.79 -40.59
N SER A 4 -40.05 35.14 -39.96
CA SER A 4 -40.32 34.95 -38.55
C SER A 4 -40.45 33.47 -38.16
N VAL A 5 -41.03 32.59 -38.99
CA VAL A 5 -41.17 31.16 -38.74
C VAL A 5 -39.81 30.44 -38.81
N THR A 6 -38.96 30.87 -39.75
CA THR A 6 -37.61 30.32 -39.87
C THR A 6 -36.71 30.69 -38.69
N MET A 7 -36.79 31.90 -38.17
CA MET A 7 -36.06 32.30 -36.97
C MET A 7 -36.55 31.59 -35.72
N ALA A 8 -37.86 31.38 -35.58
CA ALA A 8 -38.39 30.63 -34.45
C ALA A 8 -37.94 29.16 -34.45
N LEU A 9 -37.92 28.51 -35.61
CA LEU A 9 -37.46 27.13 -35.78
C LEU A 9 -35.94 26.99 -35.47
N VAL A 10 -35.14 27.94 -35.91
CA VAL A 10 -33.70 27.96 -35.60
C VAL A 10 -33.48 28.14 -34.10
N GLY A 11 -34.21 29.02 -33.43
CA GLY A 11 -34.14 29.22 -31.97
C GLY A 11 -34.50 27.96 -31.18
N TRP A 12 -35.54 27.23 -31.62
CA TRP A 12 -35.93 25.97 -31.02
C TRP A 12 -34.84 24.89 -31.15
N LEU A 13 -34.26 24.78 -32.34
CA LEU A 13 -33.19 23.81 -32.61
C LEU A 13 -31.96 24.06 -31.73
N TRP A 14 -31.59 25.35 -31.53
CA TRP A 14 -30.47 25.72 -30.64
C TRP A 14 -30.79 25.44 -29.18
N ALA A 15 -32.02 25.65 -28.72
CA ALA A 15 -32.45 25.34 -27.36
C ALA A 15 -32.37 23.85 -27.07
N ASP A 16 -32.82 22.99 -27.98
CA ASP A 16 -32.73 21.53 -27.86
C ASP A 16 -31.29 21.04 -27.83
N LEU A 17 -30.43 21.61 -28.66
CA LEU A 17 -29.02 21.24 -28.73
C LEU A 17 -28.30 21.61 -27.43
N LEU A 18 -28.58 22.80 -26.89
CA LEU A 18 -28.05 23.23 -25.59
C LEU A 18 -28.55 22.37 -24.43
N LEU A 19 -29.84 22.00 -24.45
CA LEU A 19 -30.41 21.12 -23.43
C LEU A 19 -29.77 19.74 -23.48
N GLY A 20 -29.59 19.18 -24.67
CA GLY A 20 -28.89 17.90 -24.86
C GLY A 20 -27.46 17.93 -24.36
N LEU A 21 -26.71 19.01 -24.69
CA LEU A 21 -25.35 19.21 -24.23
C LEU A 21 -25.28 19.34 -22.70
N PHE A 22 -26.22 20.07 -22.11
CA PHE A 22 -26.33 20.22 -20.66
C PHE A 22 -26.63 18.88 -19.96
N ALA A 23 -27.55 18.07 -20.52
CA ALA A 23 -27.85 16.74 -19.99
C ALA A 23 -26.64 15.80 -20.04
N ILE A 24 -25.88 15.82 -21.15
CA ILE A 24 -24.61 15.06 -21.26
C ILE A 24 -23.58 15.54 -20.25
N PHE A 25 -23.45 16.84 -20.08
CA PHE A 25 -22.52 17.43 -19.11
C PHE A 25 -22.89 17.06 -17.67
N LEU A 26 -24.19 17.09 -17.34
CA LEU A 26 -24.69 16.66 -16.03
C LEU A 26 -24.42 15.17 -15.81
N ALA A 27 -24.69 14.33 -16.80
CA ALA A 27 -24.43 12.89 -16.72
C ALA A 27 -22.94 12.58 -16.57
N ALA A 28 -22.06 13.29 -17.27
CA ALA A 28 -20.61 13.14 -17.15
C ALA A 28 -20.11 13.57 -15.77
N ASN A 29 -20.63 14.66 -15.21
CA ASN A 29 -20.27 15.12 -13.87
C ASN A 29 -20.78 14.19 -12.76
N THR A 30 -21.99 13.64 -12.91
CA THR A 30 -22.53 12.67 -11.93
C THR A 30 -21.82 11.33 -12.00
N ALA A 31 -21.43 10.88 -13.21
CA ALA A 31 -20.62 9.68 -13.37
C ALA A 31 -19.21 9.85 -12.75
N SER A 32 -18.61 11.04 -12.86
CA SER A 32 -17.32 11.34 -12.23
C SER A 32 -17.42 11.41 -10.69
N ALA A 33 -18.56 11.81 -10.14
CA ALA A 33 -18.80 11.79 -8.69
C ALA A 33 -19.07 10.37 -8.16
N ALA A 34 -19.50 9.44 -9.02
CA ALA A 34 -19.71 8.03 -8.68
C ALA A 34 -18.42 7.19 -8.73
N ILE A 35 -17.31 7.71 -9.28
CA ILE A 35 -15.98 7.18 -8.98
C ILE A 35 -15.72 7.59 -7.54
N ALA A 36 -16.05 6.67 -6.61
CA ALA A 36 -15.87 6.87 -5.18
C ALA A 36 -14.50 7.51 -4.95
N ALA A 37 -14.49 8.74 -4.42
CA ALA A 37 -13.26 9.32 -3.91
C ALA A 37 -12.61 8.23 -3.05
N PRO A 38 -11.31 7.93 -3.22
CA PRO A 38 -10.65 6.93 -2.42
C PRO A 38 -10.97 7.31 -0.96
N GLN A 39 -11.74 6.45 -0.29
CA GLN A 39 -12.02 6.66 1.12
C GLN A 39 -10.66 6.84 1.76
N LYS A 40 -10.39 8.02 2.30
CA LYS A 40 -9.21 8.26 3.12
C LYS A 40 -9.37 7.36 4.34
N GLN A 41 -8.92 6.11 4.20
CA GLN A 41 -8.87 5.20 5.33
C GLN A 41 -7.93 5.85 6.35
N GLY A 42 -8.47 6.16 7.52
CA GLY A 42 -7.67 6.64 8.62
C GLY A 42 -6.62 5.59 8.99
N ILE A 43 -5.50 6.01 9.53
CA ILE A 43 -4.50 5.13 10.10
C ILE A 43 -4.76 5.03 11.61
N ASP A 44 -4.75 3.81 12.12
CA ASP A 44 -4.85 3.55 13.55
C ASP A 44 -3.61 4.14 14.25
N PRO A 45 -3.75 5.00 15.26
CA PRO A 45 -2.62 5.55 15.99
C PRO A 45 -1.87 4.48 16.82
N GLN A 46 -2.47 3.31 17.03
CA GLN A 46 -1.82 2.22 17.74
C GLN A 46 -0.87 1.46 16.82
N VAL A 47 0.42 1.55 17.13
CA VAL A 47 1.47 0.81 16.42
C VAL A 47 1.47 -0.63 16.90
N VAL A 48 1.50 -1.57 15.94
CA VAL A 48 1.70 -2.99 16.21
C VAL A 48 3.18 -3.30 16.05
N GLN A 49 3.81 -3.78 17.11
CA GLN A 49 5.22 -4.19 17.07
C GLN A 49 5.32 -5.70 16.94
N ILE A 50 6.14 -6.14 15.98
CA ILE A 50 6.43 -7.55 15.71
C ILE A 50 7.94 -7.71 15.69
N SER A 51 8.46 -8.71 16.41
CA SER A 51 9.87 -9.07 16.39
C SER A 51 10.02 -10.53 15.98
N ILE A 52 10.80 -10.77 14.94
CA ILE A 52 11.00 -12.11 14.34
C ILE A 52 12.48 -12.43 14.33
N PRO A 53 12.89 -13.62 14.84
CA PRO A 53 14.26 -14.09 14.67
C PRO A 53 14.51 -14.39 13.17
N ILE A 54 15.65 -13.94 12.65
CA ILE A 54 16.02 -14.10 11.24
C ILE A 54 17.44 -14.66 11.09
N ASN A 55 17.70 -15.25 9.91
CA ASN A 55 19.04 -15.65 9.51
C ASN A 55 19.58 -14.63 8.48
N GLY A 56 20.23 -13.57 8.96
CA GLY A 56 20.81 -12.55 8.10
C GLY A 56 21.87 -13.08 7.13
N ALA A 57 22.62 -14.09 7.54
CA ALA A 57 23.61 -14.72 6.65
C ALA A 57 22.94 -15.44 5.47
N ALA A 58 21.80 -16.10 5.68
CA ALA A 58 21.04 -16.70 4.59
C ALA A 58 20.45 -15.64 3.65
N LEU A 59 19.98 -14.51 4.21
CA LEU A 59 19.40 -13.43 3.42
C LEU A 59 20.42 -12.69 2.54
N LEU A 60 21.66 -12.58 2.98
CA LEU A 60 22.75 -11.91 2.24
C LEU A 60 23.66 -12.88 1.50
N GLY A 61 23.50 -14.18 1.72
CA GLY A 61 24.32 -15.21 1.09
C GLY A 61 24.10 -15.33 -0.42
N SER A 62 25.03 -16.04 -1.08
CA SER A 62 24.94 -16.31 -2.51
C SER A 62 23.96 -17.43 -2.88
N ASP A 63 23.46 -18.18 -1.90
CA ASP A 63 22.45 -19.23 -2.13
C ASP A 63 21.05 -18.63 -2.20
N ALA A 64 20.58 -18.39 -3.43
CA ALA A 64 19.25 -17.84 -3.68
C ALA A 64 18.10 -18.71 -3.11
N THR A 65 18.31 -20.03 -3.04
CA THR A 65 17.31 -20.96 -2.50
C THR A 65 17.19 -20.84 -0.97
N ALA A 66 18.31 -20.65 -0.29
CA ALA A 66 18.33 -20.42 1.15
C ALA A 66 17.71 -19.06 1.48
N ALA A 67 18.05 -18.04 0.72
CA ALA A 67 17.44 -16.70 0.88
C ALA A 67 15.92 -16.73 0.66
N ASP A 68 15.46 -17.39 -0.40
CA ASP A 68 14.02 -17.48 -0.71
C ASP A 68 13.24 -18.21 0.39
N ARG A 69 13.77 -19.32 0.90
CA ARG A 69 13.17 -20.07 2.03
C ARG A 69 13.08 -19.22 3.29
N GLU A 70 14.14 -18.48 3.60
CA GLU A 70 14.16 -17.61 4.77
C GLU A 70 13.16 -16.45 4.64
N GLN A 71 13.09 -15.81 3.48
CA GLN A 71 12.09 -14.78 3.18
C GLN A 71 10.65 -15.29 3.33
N GLN A 72 10.39 -16.51 2.83
CA GLN A 72 9.06 -17.12 2.96
C GLN A 72 8.72 -17.43 4.42
N ARG A 73 9.69 -17.96 5.18
CA ARG A 73 9.53 -18.23 6.61
C ARG A 73 9.20 -16.95 7.38
N ILE A 74 9.93 -15.86 7.10
CA ILE A 74 9.70 -14.55 7.71
C ILE A 74 8.31 -14.03 7.36
N ALA A 75 7.93 -14.07 6.09
CA ALA A 75 6.63 -13.57 5.65
C ALA A 75 5.49 -14.32 6.36
N ASN A 76 5.56 -15.65 6.44
CA ASN A 76 4.56 -16.45 7.14
C ASN A 76 4.51 -16.09 8.64
N ALA A 77 5.66 -16.01 9.32
CA ALA A 77 5.72 -15.69 10.75
C ALA A 77 5.14 -14.29 11.05
N VAL A 78 5.44 -13.29 10.22
CA VAL A 78 4.88 -11.93 10.36
C VAL A 78 3.37 -11.94 10.15
N MET A 79 2.87 -12.62 9.11
CA MET A 79 1.44 -12.72 8.83
C MET A 79 0.67 -13.42 9.96
N ASP A 80 1.22 -14.52 10.48
CA ASP A 80 0.60 -15.27 11.59
C ASP A 80 0.57 -14.43 12.88
N GLN A 81 1.66 -13.74 13.19
CA GLN A 81 1.73 -12.87 14.36
C GLN A 81 0.81 -11.65 14.23
N LEU A 82 0.72 -11.04 13.06
CA LEU A 82 -0.23 -9.95 12.81
C LEU A 82 -1.66 -10.43 12.97
N ARG A 83 -2.01 -11.57 12.37
CA ARG A 83 -3.36 -12.15 12.46
C ARG A 83 -3.74 -12.50 13.91
N SER A 84 -2.82 -13.01 14.69
CA SER A 84 -3.07 -13.34 16.11
C SER A 84 -3.32 -12.11 16.98
N GLN A 85 -2.69 -10.96 16.66
CA GLN A 85 -2.81 -9.72 17.45
C GLN A 85 -3.98 -8.83 17.01
N LYS A 86 -4.25 -8.75 15.71
CA LYS A 86 -5.15 -7.73 15.11
C LYS A 86 -6.13 -8.30 14.07
N GLY A 87 -6.17 -9.61 13.88
CA GLY A 87 -7.03 -10.26 12.88
C GLY A 87 -6.58 -9.98 11.44
N GLU A 88 -7.52 -9.80 10.53
CA GLU A 88 -7.25 -9.61 9.09
C GLU A 88 -7.15 -8.13 8.68
N ARG A 89 -6.66 -7.25 9.55
CA ARG A 89 -6.50 -5.83 9.25
C ARG A 89 -5.35 -5.59 8.26
N ARG A 90 -5.55 -4.61 7.37
CA ARG A 90 -4.56 -4.23 6.37
C ARG A 90 -3.52 -3.28 6.95
N VAL A 91 -2.29 -3.45 6.51
CA VAL A 91 -1.15 -2.59 6.88
C VAL A 91 -1.07 -1.41 5.91
N ALA A 92 -1.07 -0.19 6.44
CA ALA A 92 -0.90 1.04 5.68
C ALA A 92 0.59 1.36 5.47
N VAL A 93 1.34 1.35 6.58
CA VAL A 93 2.78 1.63 6.60
C VAL A 93 3.46 0.57 7.46
N ALA A 94 4.61 0.09 7.02
CA ALA A 94 5.49 -0.80 7.77
C ALA A 94 6.90 -0.22 7.81
N LEU A 95 7.45 -0.11 9.01
CA LEU A 95 8.85 0.23 9.24
C LEU A 95 9.56 -1.05 9.67
N ALA A 96 10.61 -1.43 8.96
CA ALA A 96 11.35 -2.65 9.19
C ALA A 96 12.79 -2.31 9.61
N PHE A 97 13.21 -2.86 10.71
CA PHE A 97 14.52 -2.64 11.30
C PHE A 97 15.27 -3.97 11.43
N ALA A 98 16.48 -4.03 10.91
CA ALA A 98 17.36 -5.17 11.12
C ALA A 98 18.64 -4.69 11.84
N SER A 99 19.01 -5.43 12.88
CA SER A 99 20.19 -5.13 13.68
C SER A 99 21.46 -5.57 12.98
N HIS A 100 22.42 -4.67 12.80
CA HIS A 100 23.74 -4.99 12.29
C HIS A 100 24.76 -3.91 12.71
N GLU A 101 26.04 -4.29 12.87
CA GLU A 101 27.12 -3.33 13.19
C GLU A 101 27.36 -2.35 12.02
N SER A 102 27.19 -2.83 10.78
CA SER A 102 27.25 -2.01 9.56
C SER A 102 25.84 -1.53 9.17
N PRO A 103 25.60 -0.20 9.08
CA PRO A 103 24.31 0.35 8.63
C PRO A 103 23.89 -0.19 7.25
N THR A 104 24.84 -0.29 6.33
CA THR A 104 24.58 -0.77 4.96
C THR A 104 24.13 -2.23 4.96
N GLU A 105 24.71 -3.09 5.77
CA GLU A 105 24.32 -4.49 5.87
C GLU A 105 22.97 -4.64 6.57
N GLY A 106 22.72 -3.87 7.64
CA GLY A 106 21.43 -3.85 8.30
C GLY A 106 20.28 -3.47 7.37
N ASP A 107 20.45 -2.43 6.56
CA ASP A 107 19.45 -2.04 5.57
C ASP A 107 19.21 -3.10 4.49
N LYS A 108 20.29 -3.74 3.99
CA LYS A 108 20.17 -4.86 3.04
C LYS A 108 19.41 -6.03 3.65
N ILE A 109 19.69 -6.39 4.90
CA ILE A 109 18.99 -7.46 5.62
C ILE A 109 17.50 -7.12 5.76
N ALA A 110 17.16 -5.91 6.24
CA ALA A 110 15.79 -5.47 6.39
C ALA A 110 15.03 -5.52 5.05
N LYS A 111 15.64 -5.06 3.97
CA LYS A 111 15.08 -5.09 2.62
C LYS A 111 14.89 -6.52 2.11
N ALA A 112 15.87 -7.40 2.30
CA ALA A 112 15.76 -8.80 1.90
C ALA A 112 14.70 -9.54 2.72
N ALA A 113 14.66 -9.32 4.03
CA ALA A 113 13.71 -9.95 4.94
C ALA A 113 12.24 -9.61 4.62
N THR A 114 11.99 -8.39 4.14
CA THR A 114 10.64 -7.89 3.84
C THR A 114 10.21 -8.10 2.38
N ALA A 115 11.07 -8.66 1.53
CA ALA A 115 10.83 -8.78 0.09
C ALA A 115 9.51 -9.51 -0.28
N LYS A 116 9.05 -10.45 0.55
CA LYS A 116 7.80 -11.19 0.33
C LYS A 116 6.59 -10.63 1.08
N LEU A 117 6.74 -9.54 1.82
CA LEU A 117 5.62 -8.84 2.48
C LEU A 117 4.93 -7.87 1.50
N THR A 118 4.34 -8.42 0.44
CA THR A 118 3.71 -7.63 -0.64
C THR A 118 2.26 -8.06 -0.93
N ILE A 119 1.77 -9.11 -0.29
CA ILE A 119 0.44 -9.70 -0.52
C ILE A 119 -0.37 -9.75 0.77
N GLY A 120 -1.65 -10.08 0.67
CA GLY A 120 -2.57 -10.20 1.80
C GLY A 120 -2.70 -8.89 2.57
N ALA A 121 -2.48 -8.91 3.86
CA ALA A 121 -2.54 -7.73 4.73
C ALA A 121 -1.56 -6.62 4.33
N PHE A 122 -0.48 -6.96 3.62
CA PHE A 122 0.55 -6.04 3.15
C PHE A 122 0.35 -5.54 1.71
N ALA A 123 -0.73 -5.91 1.05
CA ALA A 123 -1.01 -5.44 -0.32
C ALA A 123 -1.18 -3.91 -0.34
N GLY A 124 -0.30 -3.21 -1.05
CA GLY A 124 -0.28 -1.75 -1.13
C GLY A 124 0.35 -1.04 0.08
N THR A 125 0.99 -1.77 0.98
CA THR A 125 1.71 -1.19 2.12
C THR A 125 2.90 -0.35 1.68
N VAL A 126 3.08 0.81 2.30
CA VAL A 126 4.32 1.59 2.17
C VAL A 126 5.36 0.98 3.10
N MET A 127 6.29 0.19 2.52
CA MET A 127 7.40 -0.42 3.26
C MET A 127 8.60 0.52 3.30
N LYS A 128 9.15 0.74 4.51
CA LYS A 128 10.40 1.46 4.74
C LYS A 128 11.35 0.59 5.53
N THR A 129 12.58 0.47 5.06
CA THR A 129 13.62 -0.33 5.71
C THR A 129 14.66 0.56 6.35
N TYR A 130 15.14 0.14 7.51
CA TYR A 130 16.12 0.85 8.30
C TYR A 130 17.10 -0.15 8.92
N HIS A 131 18.25 0.35 9.33
CA HIS A 131 19.14 -0.39 10.20
C HIS A 131 18.93 0.02 11.66
N GLU A 132 19.14 -0.90 12.56
CA GLU A 132 19.22 -0.65 14.00
C GLU A 132 20.62 -0.99 14.49
N LEU A 133 21.25 -0.04 15.17
CA LEU A 133 22.54 -0.28 15.78
C LEU A 133 22.33 -1.05 17.09
N SER A 134 22.61 -2.33 17.06
CA SER A 134 22.56 -3.17 18.24
C SER A 134 23.89 -3.92 18.41
N ALA A 135 24.57 -3.67 19.53
CA ALA A 135 25.79 -4.38 19.84
C ALA A 135 25.47 -5.85 20.16
N GLY A 136 26.01 -6.77 19.37
CA GLY A 136 25.95 -8.22 19.61
C GLY A 136 24.82 -8.99 18.92
N ASP A 137 23.84 -8.34 18.30
CA ASP A 137 22.78 -9.01 17.52
C ASP A 137 22.91 -8.70 16.02
N THR A 138 23.96 -9.22 15.41
CA THR A 138 24.23 -8.98 14.00
C THR A 138 23.36 -9.86 13.10
N GLY A 139 22.29 -9.27 12.57
CA GLY A 139 21.44 -9.93 11.58
C GLY A 139 20.63 -11.12 12.09
N LYS A 140 20.29 -11.13 13.38
CA LYS A 140 19.52 -12.20 14.03
C LYS A 140 18.06 -11.83 14.29
N THR A 141 17.71 -10.55 14.27
CA THR A 141 16.38 -10.07 14.59
C THR A 141 15.89 -9.07 13.54
N LEU A 142 14.65 -9.21 13.11
CA LEU A 142 13.89 -8.26 12.36
C LEU A 142 12.79 -7.69 13.25
N SER A 143 12.81 -6.39 13.49
CA SER A 143 11.75 -5.66 14.19
C SER A 143 10.87 -4.93 13.17
N LEU A 144 9.56 -5.03 13.32
CA LEU A 144 8.58 -4.36 12.47
C LEU A 144 7.67 -3.48 13.32
N GLU A 145 7.47 -2.27 12.87
CA GLU A 145 6.42 -1.37 13.37
C GLU A 145 5.37 -1.20 12.29
N LEU A 146 4.16 -1.67 12.58
CA LEU A 146 3.06 -1.70 11.62
C LEU A 146 1.97 -0.72 12.00
N TYR A 147 1.62 0.15 11.06
CA TYR A 147 0.53 1.09 11.14
C TYR A 147 -0.62 0.56 10.29
N LEU A 148 -1.74 0.26 10.92
CA LEU A 148 -2.88 -0.39 10.27
C LEU A 148 -3.90 0.63 9.79
N TYR A 149 -4.66 0.28 8.77
CA TYR A 149 -5.88 1.02 8.46
C TYR A 149 -6.95 0.80 9.53
N LEU A 150 -7.77 1.85 9.77
CA LEU A 150 -8.95 1.81 10.64
C LEU A 150 -10.06 0.92 10.05
#